data_7506eab989622d3198756b474423723e
#
_entry.id   7506eab989622d3198756b474423723e
#
_cell.length_a   1.000
_cell.length_b   1.000
_cell.length_c   1.000
_cell.angle_alpha   90.00
_cell.angle_beta   90.00
_cell.angle_gamma   90.00
#
_symmetry.space_group_name_H-M   'P 1'
#
loop_
_entity.id
_entity.type
_entity.pdbx_description
1 polymer ?
#
loop_
_entity_poly.entity_id
_entity_poly.type
_entity_poly.pdbx_seq_one_letter_code
_entity_poly.pdbx_strand_id
1 'polypeptide(L)'
;MKAVGIKKSLPIDHSDSFIEFNTEEPKLGDSDLLVRIKAVSVNPVDFKVRQNAAKNKELDTPKILGWDAAGIVERVGNKVTKFKQGDEVFYAGEIDRPGCNAELQLVNENIAGHKPKNLSFEEAAALPLTALTAWECIFERLKIEENSGENQDILVIGGAGGVGSIGIQLLKKLTKFNVIATASRNETEAWCRNMGADVIVNHKNLVEEMKAKGYENVDYILNFSDTELHWDAMAELIKPQGEIGSIVETKDKVDLNKLK
;
A
#
# COMPACT_ATOMS: atom_id res chain seq x y z
N MET A 1 -22.87 3.02 -17.26
CA MET A 1 -21.65 3.76 -16.88
C MET A 1 -20.46 3.28 -17.69
N LYS A 2 -19.46 4.13 -17.91
CA LYS A 2 -18.18 3.72 -18.51
C LYS A 2 -17.29 3.05 -17.48
N ALA A 3 -16.51 2.05 -17.91
CA ALA A 3 -15.54 1.35 -17.09
C ALA A 3 -14.35 0.90 -17.94
N VAL A 4 -13.22 0.68 -17.28
CA VAL A 4 -12.01 0.10 -17.84
C VAL A 4 -11.70 -1.20 -17.12
N GLY A 5 -11.45 -2.26 -17.87
CA GLY A 5 -11.19 -3.57 -17.29
C GLY A 5 -10.45 -4.50 -18.23
N ILE A 6 -10.44 -5.78 -17.89
CA ILE A 6 -9.80 -6.83 -18.68
C ILE A 6 -10.79 -7.96 -18.98
N LYS A 7 -10.67 -8.56 -20.14
CA LYS A 7 -11.28 -9.86 -20.48
C LYS A 7 -10.31 -11.01 -20.44
N LYS A 8 -9.03 -10.72 -20.71
CA LYS A 8 -7.93 -11.70 -20.76
C LYS A 8 -6.67 -11.11 -20.15
N SER A 9 -5.87 -11.92 -19.49
CA SER A 9 -4.56 -11.52 -18.96
C SER A 9 -3.53 -11.51 -20.08
N LEU A 10 -3.49 -10.43 -20.86
CA LEU A 10 -2.59 -10.22 -21.99
C LEU A 10 -1.32 -9.47 -21.55
N PRO A 11 -0.21 -9.54 -22.32
CA PRO A 11 0.94 -8.65 -22.16
C PRO A 11 0.52 -7.17 -22.13
N ILE A 12 1.27 -6.32 -21.43
CA ILE A 12 0.87 -4.91 -21.24
C ILE A 12 0.91 -4.09 -22.53
N ASP A 13 1.75 -4.48 -23.47
CA ASP A 13 1.93 -3.88 -24.79
C ASP A 13 0.88 -4.35 -25.82
N HIS A 14 0.02 -5.30 -25.49
CA HIS A 14 -1.07 -5.73 -26.36
C HIS A 14 -2.19 -4.68 -26.36
N SER A 15 -2.77 -4.38 -27.55
CA SER A 15 -3.85 -3.39 -27.71
C SER A 15 -5.05 -3.61 -26.77
N ASP A 16 -5.40 -4.87 -26.52
CA ASP A 16 -6.54 -5.27 -25.70
C ASP A 16 -6.15 -5.64 -24.25
N SER A 17 -4.94 -5.23 -23.82
CA SER A 17 -4.47 -5.43 -22.43
C SER A 17 -5.37 -4.76 -21.39
N PHE A 18 -6.05 -3.69 -21.81
CA PHE A 18 -7.18 -3.04 -21.16
C PHE A 18 -8.24 -2.73 -22.21
N ILE A 19 -9.51 -2.81 -21.82
CA ILE A 19 -10.63 -2.43 -22.66
C ILE A 19 -11.52 -1.42 -21.95
N GLU A 20 -11.96 -0.39 -22.69
CA GLU A 20 -13.05 0.49 -22.26
C GLU A 20 -14.38 -0.13 -22.70
N PHE A 21 -15.36 -0.14 -21.81
CA PHE A 21 -16.69 -0.70 -22.09
C PHE A 21 -17.79 0.01 -21.31
N ASN A 22 -19.02 -0.15 -21.77
CA ASN A 22 -20.20 0.29 -21.03
C ASN A 22 -20.78 -0.87 -20.23
N THR A 23 -21.18 -0.60 -19.00
CA THR A 23 -21.86 -1.54 -18.12
C THR A 23 -23.02 -0.87 -17.40
N GLU A 24 -23.92 -1.67 -16.83
CA GLU A 24 -24.98 -1.15 -15.99
C GLU A 24 -24.44 -0.51 -14.72
N GLU A 25 -25.20 0.40 -14.15
CA GLU A 25 -24.92 0.93 -12.82
C GLU A 25 -25.06 -0.20 -11.78
N PRO A 26 -24.13 -0.32 -10.83
CA PRO A 26 -24.20 -1.39 -9.85
C PRO A 26 -25.37 -1.18 -8.88
N LYS A 27 -26.02 -2.29 -8.49
CA LYS A 27 -27.15 -2.25 -7.56
C LYS A 27 -26.70 -1.97 -6.15
N LEU A 28 -27.21 -0.89 -5.56
CA LEU A 28 -26.89 -0.44 -4.21
C LEU A 28 -27.31 -1.48 -3.17
N GLY A 29 -26.35 -1.96 -2.37
CA GLY A 29 -26.60 -2.81 -1.20
C GLY A 29 -26.96 -1.99 0.04
N ASP A 30 -27.53 -2.64 1.04
CA ASP A 30 -28.02 -1.99 2.27
C ASP A 30 -26.94 -1.19 3.04
N SER A 31 -25.70 -1.70 3.08
CA SER A 31 -24.58 -1.09 3.80
C SER A 31 -23.55 -0.46 2.88
N ASP A 32 -23.89 -0.25 1.61
CA ASP A 32 -22.98 0.28 0.60
C ASP A 32 -23.19 1.78 0.37
N LEU A 33 -22.10 2.42 0.00
CA LEU A 33 -22.05 3.74 -0.62
C LEU A 33 -21.91 3.55 -2.13
N LEU A 34 -22.74 4.23 -2.93
CA LEU A 34 -22.48 4.41 -4.35
C LEU A 34 -21.65 5.67 -4.52
N VAL A 35 -20.40 5.51 -4.93
CA VAL A 35 -19.43 6.60 -5.02
C VAL A 35 -19.16 6.95 -6.47
N ARG A 36 -19.32 8.24 -6.83
CA ARG A 36 -18.82 8.80 -8.09
C ARG A 36 -17.34 9.04 -7.96
N ILE A 37 -16.56 8.26 -8.67
CA ILE A 37 -15.11 8.29 -8.66
C ILE A 37 -14.60 9.63 -9.23
N LYS A 38 -13.65 10.24 -8.53
CA LYS A 38 -12.95 11.47 -8.95
C LYS A 38 -11.48 11.21 -9.25
N ALA A 39 -10.85 10.34 -8.49
CA ALA A 39 -9.47 9.93 -8.70
C ALA A 39 -9.28 8.49 -8.26
N VAL A 40 -8.32 7.81 -8.88
CA VAL A 40 -7.87 6.46 -8.55
C VAL A 40 -6.35 6.44 -8.43
N SER A 41 -5.82 5.49 -7.65
CA SER A 41 -4.39 5.22 -7.57
C SER A 41 -4.08 3.80 -7.99
N VAL A 42 -2.92 3.59 -8.60
CA VAL A 42 -2.47 2.28 -9.09
C VAL A 42 -1.47 1.69 -8.10
N ASN A 43 -1.70 0.44 -7.71
CA ASN A 43 -0.89 -0.29 -6.75
C ASN A 43 -0.42 -1.65 -7.32
N PRO A 44 0.57 -2.30 -6.70
CA PRO A 44 1.02 -3.62 -7.14
C PRO A 44 -0.08 -4.68 -7.25
N VAL A 45 -1.15 -4.59 -6.46
CA VAL A 45 -2.30 -5.49 -6.55
C VAL A 45 -3.00 -5.41 -7.90
N ASP A 46 -3.06 -4.23 -8.52
CA ASP A 46 -3.72 -4.02 -9.81
C ASP A 46 -3.08 -4.87 -10.90
N PHE A 47 -1.75 -4.82 -11.05
CA PHE A 47 -1.07 -5.62 -12.06
C PHE A 47 -1.06 -7.12 -11.71
N LYS A 48 -0.95 -7.49 -10.41
CA LYS A 48 -1.02 -8.89 -9.98
C LYS A 48 -2.38 -9.51 -10.34
N VAL A 49 -3.47 -8.81 -10.06
CA VAL A 49 -4.82 -9.27 -10.43
C VAL A 49 -4.97 -9.29 -11.94
N ARG A 50 -4.53 -8.25 -12.65
CA ARG A 50 -4.56 -8.21 -14.12
C ARG A 50 -3.85 -9.40 -14.76
N GLN A 51 -2.68 -9.78 -14.25
CA GLN A 51 -1.90 -10.90 -14.76
C GLN A 51 -2.53 -12.27 -14.51
N ASN A 52 -3.33 -12.42 -13.46
CA ASN A 52 -3.79 -13.72 -12.99
C ASN A 52 -5.29 -13.97 -13.17
N ALA A 53 -6.14 -12.94 -13.15
CA ALA A 53 -7.59 -13.09 -13.14
C ALA A 53 -8.18 -13.81 -14.37
N ALA A 54 -7.55 -13.68 -15.52
CA ALA A 54 -7.98 -14.27 -16.79
C ALA A 54 -6.83 -14.97 -17.54
N LYS A 55 -5.89 -15.58 -16.80
CA LYS A 55 -4.69 -16.23 -17.36
C LYS A 55 -5.03 -17.48 -18.17
N ASN A 56 -5.95 -18.29 -17.70
CA ASN A 56 -6.27 -19.59 -18.26
C ASN A 56 -7.52 -19.61 -19.13
N LYS A 57 -8.40 -18.63 -18.96
CA LYS A 57 -9.67 -18.53 -19.68
C LYS A 57 -10.08 -17.08 -19.81
N GLU A 58 -10.61 -16.70 -20.98
CA GLU A 58 -11.24 -15.40 -21.18
C GLU A 58 -12.50 -15.27 -20.31
N LEU A 59 -12.71 -14.09 -19.74
CA LEU A 59 -13.87 -13.79 -18.91
C LEU A 59 -15.09 -13.51 -19.78
N ASP A 60 -16.24 -14.02 -19.38
CA ASP A 60 -17.50 -13.75 -20.07
C ASP A 60 -17.86 -12.26 -19.99
N THR A 61 -17.66 -11.64 -18.84
CA THR A 61 -17.80 -10.19 -18.61
C THR A 61 -16.44 -9.60 -18.20
N PRO A 62 -16.10 -8.39 -18.67
CA PRO A 62 -14.85 -7.75 -18.27
C PRO A 62 -14.76 -7.53 -16.76
N LYS A 63 -13.60 -7.83 -16.15
CA LYS A 63 -13.32 -7.51 -14.74
C LYS A 63 -12.83 -6.08 -14.65
N ILE A 64 -13.54 -5.23 -13.93
CA ILE A 64 -13.12 -3.88 -13.57
C ILE A 64 -12.04 -4.00 -12.50
N LEU A 65 -10.89 -3.35 -12.73
CA LEU A 65 -9.76 -3.30 -11.80
C LEU A 65 -9.75 -1.98 -11.01
N GLY A 66 -8.75 -1.84 -10.13
CA GLY A 66 -8.55 -0.65 -9.29
C GLY A 66 -9.15 -0.82 -7.90
N TRP A 67 -8.35 -0.46 -6.89
CA TRP A 67 -8.80 -0.61 -5.49
C TRP A 67 -8.63 0.65 -4.67
N ASP A 68 -7.73 1.56 -5.03
CA ASP A 68 -7.59 2.85 -4.36
C ASP A 68 -8.38 3.93 -5.08
N ALA A 69 -9.29 4.58 -4.36
CA ALA A 69 -10.14 5.62 -4.92
C ALA A 69 -10.45 6.75 -3.92
N ALA A 70 -10.74 7.90 -4.50
CA ALA A 70 -11.41 9.00 -3.83
C ALA A 70 -12.56 9.53 -4.70
N GLY A 71 -13.67 9.92 -4.08
CA GLY A 71 -14.86 10.35 -4.80
C GLY A 71 -15.92 10.96 -3.91
N ILE A 72 -17.09 11.13 -4.48
CA ILE A 72 -18.25 11.74 -3.82
C ILE A 72 -19.38 10.71 -3.72
N VAL A 73 -19.96 10.56 -2.53
CA VAL A 73 -21.10 9.69 -2.29
C VAL A 73 -22.31 10.21 -3.05
N GLU A 74 -22.83 9.45 -4.02
CA GLU A 74 -24.05 9.78 -4.75
C GLU A 74 -25.30 9.26 -4.05
N ARG A 75 -25.25 8.05 -3.55
CA ARG A 75 -26.35 7.40 -2.81
C ARG A 75 -25.80 6.52 -1.71
N VAL A 76 -26.61 6.28 -0.70
CA VAL A 76 -26.29 5.40 0.44
C VAL A 76 -27.37 4.33 0.58
N GLY A 77 -26.98 3.15 1.02
CA GLY A 77 -27.89 2.06 1.35
C GLY A 77 -28.69 2.32 2.63
N ASN A 78 -29.78 1.58 2.81
CA ASN A 78 -30.75 1.82 3.90
C ASN A 78 -30.19 1.62 5.32
N LYS A 79 -29.07 0.89 5.47
CA LYS A 79 -28.43 0.63 6.76
C LYS A 79 -27.16 1.49 6.99
N VAL A 80 -26.79 2.32 6.02
CA VAL A 80 -25.66 3.23 6.15
C VAL A 80 -25.96 4.29 7.20
N THR A 81 -25.02 4.48 8.10
CA THR A 81 -25.13 5.43 9.22
C THR A 81 -23.99 6.43 9.31
N LYS A 82 -22.83 6.10 8.70
CA LYS A 82 -21.61 6.91 8.82
C LYS A 82 -21.49 7.99 7.74
N PHE A 83 -22.22 7.85 6.64
CA PHE A 83 -22.09 8.71 5.46
C PHE A 83 -23.47 9.12 4.92
N LYS A 84 -23.48 10.20 4.14
CA LYS A 84 -24.67 10.69 3.42
C LYS A 84 -24.28 11.13 2.01
N GLN A 85 -25.27 11.34 1.17
CA GLN A 85 -25.09 11.92 -0.16
C GLN A 85 -24.32 13.26 -0.09
N GLY A 86 -23.34 13.41 -0.96
CA GLY A 86 -22.47 14.59 -1.06
C GLY A 86 -21.18 14.50 -0.22
N ASP A 87 -21.04 13.52 0.66
CA ASP A 87 -19.80 13.35 1.42
C ASP A 87 -18.64 12.97 0.49
N GLU A 88 -17.48 13.58 0.72
CA GLU A 88 -16.24 13.24 0.06
C GLU A 88 -15.56 12.09 0.81
N VAL A 89 -15.23 11.00 0.08
CA VAL A 89 -14.69 9.78 0.65
C VAL A 89 -13.42 9.33 -0.06
N PHE A 90 -12.61 8.53 0.64
CA PHE A 90 -11.46 7.82 0.10
C PHE A 90 -11.37 6.44 0.74
N TYR A 91 -10.87 5.45 0.01
CA TYR A 91 -10.85 4.06 0.49
C TYR A 91 -9.95 3.17 -0.38
N ALA A 92 -9.52 2.05 0.21
CA ALA A 92 -9.10 0.87 -0.53
C ALA A 92 -10.29 -0.09 -0.65
N GLY A 93 -10.63 -0.48 -1.89
CA GLY A 93 -11.77 -1.35 -2.15
C GLY A 93 -11.51 -2.83 -1.85
N GLU A 94 -12.49 -3.67 -2.13
CA GLU A 94 -12.45 -5.11 -1.91
C GLU A 94 -12.05 -5.85 -3.20
N ILE A 95 -11.12 -6.82 -3.11
CA ILE A 95 -10.54 -7.49 -4.29
C ILE A 95 -11.52 -8.43 -5.02
N ASP A 96 -12.54 -8.90 -4.34
CA ASP A 96 -13.59 -9.78 -4.84
C ASP A 96 -14.80 -9.03 -5.39
N ARG A 97 -14.83 -7.70 -5.27
CA ARG A 97 -15.84 -6.81 -5.84
C ARG A 97 -15.33 -6.09 -7.10
N PRO A 98 -16.22 -5.52 -7.96
CA PRO A 98 -15.79 -4.68 -9.07
C PRO A 98 -14.94 -3.48 -8.59
N GLY A 99 -13.84 -3.22 -9.29
CA GLY A 99 -12.88 -2.18 -8.92
C GLY A 99 -13.33 -0.75 -9.25
N CYS A 100 -12.46 0.20 -8.96
CA CYS A 100 -12.72 1.64 -9.08
C CYS A 100 -12.38 2.25 -10.45
N ASN A 101 -11.86 1.48 -11.42
CA ASN A 101 -11.63 1.98 -12.77
C ASN A 101 -12.95 2.12 -13.57
N ALA A 102 -13.90 2.86 -13.01
CA ALA A 102 -15.25 3.10 -13.51
C ALA A 102 -15.76 4.46 -13.05
N GLU A 103 -16.84 4.95 -13.65
CA GLU A 103 -17.46 6.22 -13.22
C GLU A 103 -18.07 6.12 -11.81
N LEU A 104 -18.60 4.92 -11.46
CA LEU A 104 -19.25 4.64 -10.18
C LEU A 104 -18.75 3.32 -9.60
N GLN A 105 -18.57 3.28 -8.28
CA GLN A 105 -18.22 2.07 -7.53
C GLN A 105 -19.10 1.94 -6.28
N LEU A 106 -19.40 0.70 -5.91
CA LEU A 106 -19.94 0.38 -4.59
C LEU A 106 -18.81 0.08 -3.62
N VAL A 107 -18.89 0.66 -2.44
CA VAL A 107 -17.99 0.38 -1.32
C VAL A 107 -18.77 0.24 -0.03
N ASN A 108 -18.42 -0.73 0.81
CA ASN A 108 -19.05 -0.87 2.12
C ASN A 108 -18.66 0.32 3.03
N GLU A 109 -19.63 0.89 3.77
CA GLU A 109 -19.37 2.04 4.65
C GLU A 109 -18.26 1.79 5.70
N ASN A 110 -18.00 0.52 6.06
CA ASN A 110 -17.01 0.18 7.08
C ASN A 110 -15.55 0.25 6.60
N ILE A 111 -15.33 0.27 5.30
CA ILE A 111 -13.99 0.38 4.70
C ILE A 111 -13.75 1.71 4.00
N ALA A 112 -14.70 2.65 4.10
CA ALA A 112 -14.55 4.01 3.59
C ALA A 112 -14.22 4.98 4.73
N GLY A 113 -13.42 6.00 4.42
CA GLY A 113 -13.11 7.13 5.28
C GLY A 113 -13.57 8.45 4.67
N HIS A 114 -13.83 9.47 5.50
CA HIS A 114 -14.02 10.83 5.01
C HIS A 114 -12.70 11.36 4.45
N LYS A 115 -12.71 11.88 3.22
CA LYS A 115 -11.54 12.48 2.59
C LYS A 115 -11.02 13.67 3.43
N PRO A 116 -9.72 13.74 3.76
CA PRO A 116 -9.16 14.92 4.40
C PRO A 116 -9.43 16.19 3.60
N LYS A 117 -9.89 17.24 4.27
CA LYS A 117 -10.30 18.50 3.61
C LYS A 117 -9.16 19.25 2.93
N ASN A 118 -7.94 19.05 3.40
CA ASN A 118 -6.71 19.68 2.90
C ASN A 118 -6.05 18.92 1.74
N LEU A 119 -6.61 17.79 1.31
CA LEU A 119 -6.11 17.00 0.18
C LEU A 119 -7.04 17.12 -1.03
N SER A 120 -6.47 17.15 -2.22
CA SER A 120 -7.21 16.93 -3.47
C SER A 120 -7.75 15.50 -3.54
N PHE A 121 -8.59 15.18 -4.54
CA PHE A 121 -9.03 13.80 -4.74
C PHE A 121 -7.88 12.89 -5.18
N GLU A 122 -6.96 13.40 -5.98
CA GLU A 122 -5.78 12.69 -6.46
C GLU A 122 -4.83 12.34 -5.30
N GLU A 123 -4.54 13.30 -4.44
CA GLU A 123 -3.72 13.10 -3.25
C GLU A 123 -4.39 12.12 -2.27
N ALA A 124 -5.69 12.25 -2.06
CA ALA A 124 -6.44 11.37 -1.17
C ALA A 124 -6.52 9.93 -1.72
N ALA A 125 -6.70 9.75 -3.04
CA ALA A 125 -6.73 8.42 -3.66
C ALA A 125 -5.39 7.67 -3.56
N ALA A 126 -4.27 8.38 -3.42
CA ALA A 126 -2.95 7.77 -3.32
C ALA A 126 -2.63 7.18 -1.92
N LEU A 127 -3.47 7.41 -0.92
CA LEU A 127 -3.18 7.06 0.47
C LEU A 127 -3.71 5.70 0.94
N PRO A 128 -4.95 5.28 0.64
CA PRO A 128 -5.63 4.24 1.42
C PRO A 128 -4.86 2.93 1.51
N LEU A 129 -4.51 2.31 0.40
CA LEU A 129 -3.87 1.01 0.39
C LEU A 129 -2.46 1.05 0.99
N THR A 130 -1.69 2.08 0.65
CA THR A 130 -0.33 2.24 1.18
C THR A 130 -0.33 2.55 2.69
N ALA A 131 -1.27 3.38 3.15
CA ALA A 131 -1.41 3.73 4.56
C ALA A 131 -1.89 2.53 5.40
N LEU A 132 -2.90 1.79 4.93
CA LEU A 132 -3.38 0.57 5.59
C LEU A 132 -2.26 -0.47 5.66
N THR A 133 -1.51 -0.69 4.57
CA THR A 133 -0.38 -1.63 4.56
C THR A 133 0.68 -1.26 5.58
N ALA A 134 1.07 0.02 5.66
CA ALA A 134 2.05 0.47 6.64
C ALA A 134 1.52 0.36 8.06
N TRP A 135 0.27 0.81 8.30
CA TRP A 135 -0.39 0.75 9.61
C TRP A 135 -0.48 -0.66 10.14
N GLU A 136 -1.04 -1.57 9.35
CA GLU A 136 -1.19 -2.97 9.76
C GLU A 136 0.16 -3.63 10.04
N CYS A 137 1.17 -3.37 9.20
CA CYS A 137 2.52 -3.91 9.41
C CYS A 137 3.10 -3.41 10.73
N ILE A 138 3.03 -2.11 11.01
CA ILE A 138 3.64 -1.48 12.20
C ILE A 138 2.86 -1.82 13.47
N PHE A 139 1.55 -1.52 13.49
CA PHE A 139 0.78 -1.52 14.74
C PHE A 139 0.01 -2.82 15.00
N GLU A 140 -0.41 -3.54 13.94
CA GLU A 140 -1.20 -4.76 14.11
C GLU A 140 -0.35 -6.04 14.09
N ARG A 141 0.70 -6.09 13.25
CA ARG A 141 1.55 -7.28 13.09
C ARG A 141 2.75 -7.24 14.03
N LEU A 142 3.55 -6.19 13.98
CA LEU A 142 4.68 -5.99 14.90
C LEU A 142 4.25 -5.44 16.27
N LYS A 143 2.98 -5.06 16.42
CA LYS A 143 2.39 -4.56 17.68
C LYS A 143 3.22 -3.45 18.33
N ILE A 144 3.85 -2.62 17.51
CA ILE A 144 4.56 -1.44 17.99
C ILE A 144 3.54 -0.50 18.64
N GLU A 145 3.76 -0.11 19.87
CA GLU A 145 2.87 0.79 20.59
C GLU A 145 3.16 2.25 20.25
N GLU A 146 2.13 3.08 20.25
CA GLU A 146 2.30 4.53 20.10
C GLU A 146 3.16 5.09 21.26
N ASN A 147 3.99 6.08 20.93
CA ASN A 147 4.98 6.69 21.82
C ASN A 147 6.09 5.75 22.35
N SER A 148 6.18 4.51 21.85
CA SER A 148 7.30 3.59 22.13
C SER A 148 8.52 3.87 21.23
N GLY A 149 9.60 3.08 21.40
CA GLY A 149 10.78 3.11 20.54
C GLY A 149 11.86 4.09 20.99
N GLU A 150 11.81 4.61 22.21
CA GLU A 150 12.88 5.49 22.73
C GLU A 150 14.22 4.74 22.84
N ASN A 151 15.28 5.27 22.23
CA ASN A 151 16.61 4.65 22.07
C ASN A 151 16.59 3.32 21.28
N GLN A 152 15.63 3.11 20.42
CA GLN A 152 15.55 1.97 19.51
C GLN A 152 15.62 2.41 18.06
N ASP A 153 16.18 1.52 17.23
CA ASP A 153 16.37 1.74 15.80
C ASP A 153 15.38 0.90 15.00
N ILE A 154 14.77 1.51 13.98
CA ILE A 154 13.92 0.82 13.01
C ILE A 154 14.42 1.08 11.59
N LEU A 155 14.68 0.01 10.84
CA LEU A 155 15.10 0.07 9.44
C LEU A 155 13.90 -0.10 8.51
N VAL A 156 13.69 0.85 7.62
CA VAL A 156 12.65 0.83 6.58
C VAL A 156 13.28 0.58 5.22
N ILE A 157 13.20 -0.64 4.72
CA ILE A 157 13.65 -1.02 3.38
C ILE A 157 12.56 -0.67 2.36
N GLY A 158 12.93 0.05 1.29
CA GLY A 158 11.97 0.60 0.33
C GLY A 158 11.39 1.95 0.79
N GLY A 159 12.15 2.74 1.55
CA GLY A 159 11.68 3.98 2.18
C GLY A 159 11.06 5.01 1.22
N ALA A 160 11.55 5.11 -0.01
CA ALA A 160 11.01 6.05 -1.01
C ALA A 160 9.81 5.51 -1.81
N GLY A 161 9.38 4.25 -1.59
CA GLY A 161 8.16 3.70 -2.18
C GLY A 161 6.90 4.24 -1.50
N GLY A 162 5.72 3.92 -2.06
CA GLY A 162 4.43 4.38 -1.52
C GLY A 162 4.23 3.99 -0.05
N VAL A 163 4.40 2.70 0.29
CA VAL A 163 4.26 2.21 1.68
C VAL A 163 5.37 2.76 2.58
N GLY A 164 6.63 2.82 2.08
CA GLY A 164 7.75 3.37 2.84
C GLY A 164 7.57 4.84 3.19
N SER A 165 7.07 5.63 2.24
CA SER A 165 6.82 7.07 2.43
C SER A 165 5.83 7.36 3.55
N ILE A 166 4.71 6.65 3.59
CA ILE A 166 3.72 6.83 4.67
C ILE A 166 4.19 6.13 5.96
N GLY A 167 4.88 4.98 5.85
CA GLY A 167 5.43 4.27 7.00
C GLY A 167 6.43 5.12 7.80
N ILE A 168 7.35 5.82 7.12
CA ILE A 168 8.28 6.76 7.76
C ILE A 168 7.50 7.86 8.52
N GLN A 169 6.50 8.45 7.90
CA GLN A 169 5.70 9.51 8.52
C GLN A 169 4.93 9.00 9.74
N LEU A 170 4.32 7.82 9.67
CA LEU A 170 3.61 7.20 10.80
C LEU A 170 4.57 6.94 11.97
N LEU A 171 5.73 6.35 11.71
CA LEU A 171 6.75 6.11 12.73
C LEU A 171 7.20 7.41 13.39
N LYS A 172 7.53 8.43 12.61
CA LYS A 172 7.99 9.71 13.15
C LYS A 172 6.92 10.50 13.90
N LYS A 173 5.66 10.33 13.53
CA LYS A 173 4.53 11.04 14.16
C LYS A 173 4.02 10.35 15.40
N LEU A 174 4.01 9.01 15.43
CA LEU A 174 3.33 8.22 16.45
C LEU A 174 4.29 7.48 17.38
N THR A 175 5.60 7.43 17.06
CA THR A 175 6.60 6.72 17.87
C THR A 175 7.83 7.58 18.12
N LYS A 176 8.80 7.06 18.88
CA LYS A 176 10.06 7.72 19.20
C LYS A 176 11.28 7.05 18.59
N PHE A 177 11.08 6.14 17.63
CA PHE A 177 12.17 5.45 16.96
C PHE A 177 13.12 6.41 16.24
N ASN A 178 14.40 6.05 16.21
CA ASN A 178 15.33 6.51 15.21
C ASN A 178 15.04 5.77 13.90
N VAL A 179 14.55 6.46 12.90
CA VAL A 179 14.08 5.86 11.64
C VAL A 179 15.18 5.90 10.59
N ILE A 180 15.68 4.73 10.23
CA ILE A 180 16.68 4.53 9.19
C ILE A 180 15.94 4.08 7.92
N ALA A 181 16.10 4.79 6.81
CA ALA A 181 15.41 4.45 5.57
C ALA A 181 16.39 4.15 4.43
N THR A 182 16.04 3.20 3.57
CA THR A 182 16.87 2.92 2.40
C THR A 182 16.50 3.80 1.21
N ALA A 183 17.50 4.39 0.58
CA ALA A 183 17.43 5.07 -0.70
C ALA A 183 18.78 4.96 -1.43
N SER A 184 18.79 5.07 -2.77
CA SER A 184 20.01 4.90 -3.57
C SER A 184 20.25 5.97 -4.63
N ARG A 185 19.38 6.98 -4.70
CA ARG A 185 19.48 8.13 -5.60
C ARG A 185 19.24 9.41 -4.81
N ASN A 186 19.87 10.50 -5.21
CA ASN A 186 19.76 11.79 -4.50
C ASN A 186 18.30 12.24 -4.30
N GLU A 187 17.46 12.06 -5.31
CA GLU A 187 16.04 12.44 -5.23
C GLU A 187 15.28 11.59 -4.20
N THR A 188 15.56 10.27 -4.16
CA THR A 188 14.93 9.36 -3.19
C THR A 188 15.46 9.54 -1.77
N GLU A 189 16.73 9.93 -1.61
CA GLU A 189 17.28 10.31 -0.31
C GLU A 189 16.62 11.58 0.22
N ALA A 190 16.53 12.63 -0.61
CA ALA A 190 15.86 13.88 -0.25
C ALA A 190 14.39 13.62 0.10
N TRP A 191 13.73 12.76 -0.66
CA TRP A 191 12.35 12.35 -0.39
C TRP A 191 12.21 11.69 0.98
N CYS A 192 13.00 10.66 1.30
CA CYS A 192 12.93 9.98 2.60
C CYS A 192 13.20 10.95 3.77
N ARG A 193 14.16 11.87 3.62
CA ARG A 193 14.41 12.93 4.62
C ARG A 193 13.20 13.84 4.80
N ASN A 194 12.56 14.25 3.72
CA ASN A 194 11.35 15.07 3.77
C ASN A 194 10.18 14.33 4.44
N MET A 195 10.11 13.02 4.31
CA MET A 195 9.14 12.18 5.02
C MET A 195 9.48 12.02 6.51
N GLY A 196 10.67 12.38 6.95
CA GLY A 196 11.08 12.40 8.34
C GLY A 196 12.12 11.36 8.73
N ALA A 197 12.71 10.60 7.80
CA ALA A 197 13.76 9.65 8.12
C ALA A 197 15.00 10.36 8.72
N ASP A 198 15.51 9.84 9.83
CA ASP A 198 16.66 10.40 10.54
C ASP A 198 17.96 10.05 9.82
N VAL A 199 18.05 8.82 9.30
CA VAL A 199 19.24 8.28 8.63
C VAL A 199 18.85 7.66 7.29
N ILE A 200 19.69 7.88 6.27
CA ILE A 200 19.52 7.25 4.96
C ILE A 200 20.70 6.34 4.68
N VAL A 201 20.44 5.13 4.20
CA VAL A 201 21.45 4.14 3.80
C VAL A 201 21.16 3.62 2.39
N ASN A 202 22.21 3.17 1.68
CA ASN A 202 22.04 2.60 0.35
C ASN A 202 21.72 1.09 0.45
N HIS A 203 20.60 0.68 -0.12
CA HIS A 203 20.17 -0.74 -0.08
C HIS A 203 21.07 -1.68 -0.89
N LYS A 204 21.91 -1.18 -1.79
CA LYS A 204 22.83 -2.02 -2.61
C LYS A 204 23.94 -2.65 -1.81
N ASN A 205 24.41 -1.95 -0.77
CA ASN A 205 25.44 -2.41 0.17
C ASN A 205 24.94 -2.18 1.59
N LEU A 206 23.77 -2.73 1.91
CA LEU A 206 23.00 -2.35 3.10
C LEU A 206 23.77 -2.58 4.40
N VAL A 207 24.42 -3.73 4.56
CA VAL A 207 25.15 -4.08 5.79
C VAL A 207 26.35 -3.15 6.00
N GLU A 208 27.14 -2.93 4.95
CA GLU A 208 28.32 -2.06 5.00
C GLU A 208 27.94 -0.60 5.27
N GLU A 209 26.86 -0.11 4.64
CA GLU A 209 26.35 1.24 4.84
C GLU A 209 25.84 1.45 6.28
N MET A 210 25.14 0.46 6.84
CA MET A 210 24.69 0.49 8.24
C MET A 210 25.89 0.56 9.18
N LYS A 211 26.88 -0.32 9.04
CA LYS A 211 28.09 -0.35 9.85
C LYS A 211 28.91 0.93 9.72
N ALA A 212 29.05 1.46 8.52
CA ALA A 212 29.76 2.74 8.29
C ALA A 212 29.10 3.93 9.00
N LYS A 213 27.80 3.85 9.30
CA LYS A 213 27.06 4.86 10.05
C LYS A 213 26.95 4.54 11.55
N GLY A 214 27.60 3.47 12.02
CA GLY A 214 27.64 3.08 13.43
C GLY A 214 26.50 2.17 13.89
N TYR A 215 25.73 1.58 12.95
CA TYR A 215 24.65 0.66 13.24
C TYR A 215 25.07 -0.78 12.97
N GLU A 216 25.41 -1.54 14.02
CA GLU A 216 25.71 -2.96 13.92
C GLU A 216 24.44 -3.81 13.72
N ASN A 217 23.34 -3.41 14.34
CA ASN A 217 22.03 -4.03 14.19
C ASN A 217 20.92 -3.09 14.66
N VAL A 218 19.65 -3.47 14.38
CA VAL A 218 18.44 -2.70 14.68
C VAL A 218 17.41 -3.53 15.42
N ASP A 219 16.48 -2.87 16.12
CA ASP A 219 15.41 -3.53 16.89
C ASP A 219 14.28 -4.06 15.99
N TYR A 220 13.97 -3.32 14.93
CA TYR A 220 12.90 -3.65 13.99
C TYR A 220 13.34 -3.44 12.54
N ILE A 221 12.82 -4.27 11.64
CA ILE A 221 12.97 -4.09 10.19
C ILE A 221 11.59 -4.13 9.53
N LEU A 222 11.26 -3.09 8.78
CA LEU A 222 10.11 -3.03 7.89
C LEU A 222 10.61 -3.20 6.46
N ASN A 223 10.28 -4.31 5.83
CA ASN A 223 10.65 -4.54 4.43
C ASN A 223 9.43 -4.34 3.51
N PHE A 224 9.45 -3.25 2.77
CA PHE A 224 8.44 -2.88 1.78
C PHE A 224 8.92 -3.08 0.34
N SER A 225 9.98 -3.88 0.16
CA SER A 225 10.61 -4.19 -1.11
C SER A 225 10.75 -5.71 -1.30
N ASP A 226 11.63 -6.15 -2.17
CA ASP A 226 11.90 -7.56 -2.46
C ASP A 226 12.48 -8.27 -1.22
N THR A 227 11.74 -9.25 -0.70
CA THR A 227 12.12 -9.98 0.51
C THR A 227 13.32 -10.91 0.27
N GLU A 228 13.38 -11.59 -0.87
CA GLU A 228 14.48 -12.51 -1.19
C GLU A 228 15.79 -11.75 -1.36
N LEU A 229 15.74 -10.62 -2.08
CA LEU A 229 16.90 -9.76 -2.31
C LEU A 229 17.54 -9.26 -1.01
N HIS A 230 16.72 -8.95 0.00
CA HIS A 230 17.18 -8.32 1.23
C HIS A 230 17.29 -9.29 2.42
N TRP A 231 16.91 -10.56 2.26
CA TRP A 231 16.82 -11.50 3.37
C TRP A 231 18.12 -11.64 4.16
N ASP A 232 19.24 -11.87 3.49
CA ASP A 232 20.53 -12.07 4.15
C ASP A 232 20.98 -10.83 4.94
N ALA A 233 20.79 -9.65 4.36
CA ALA A 233 21.09 -8.40 5.04
C ALA A 233 20.15 -8.16 6.24
N MET A 234 18.87 -8.45 6.11
CA MET A 234 17.93 -8.36 7.22
C MET A 234 18.28 -9.30 8.36
N ALA A 235 18.62 -10.56 8.04
CA ALA A 235 19.01 -11.55 9.05
C ALA A 235 20.31 -11.18 9.77
N GLU A 236 21.27 -10.52 9.10
CA GLU A 236 22.50 -10.02 9.73
C GLU A 236 22.24 -8.80 10.62
N LEU A 237 21.37 -7.87 10.18
CA LEU A 237 21.12 -6.60 10.83
C LEU A 237 20.11 -6.64 11.96
N ILE A 238 19.25 -7.66 12.03
CA ILE A 238 18.28 -7.74 13.12
C ILE A 238 18.95 -8.13 14.44
N LYS A 239 18.60 -7.47 15.53
CA LYS A 239 19.01 -7.85 16.89
C LYS A 239 18.44 -9.21 17.30
N PRO A 240 19.08 -9.95 18.24
CA PRO A 240 18.40 -11.06 18.89
C PRO A 240 17.07 -10.61 19.49
N GLN A 241 15.99 -11.37 19.23
CA GLN A 241 14.61 -11.04 19.60
C GLN A 241 14.03 -9.78 18.91
N GLY A 242 14.72 -9.22 17.92
CA GLY A 242 14.16 -8.18 17.07
C GLY A 242 13.14 -8.76 16.09
N GLU A 243 12.31 -7.91 15.49
CA GLU A 243 11.21 -8.35 14.65
C GLU A 243 11.32 -7.79 13.23
N ILE A 244 10.92 -8.62 12.25
CA ILE A 244 10.91 -8.26 10.83
C ILE A 244 9.47 -8.32 10.30
N GLY A 245 8.96 -7.18 9.82
CA GLY A 245 7.71 -7.11 9.07
C GLY A 245 7.99 -7.02 7.56
N SER A 246 7.51 -7.98 6.77
CA SER A 246 7.63 -7.96 5.31
C SER A 246 6.26 -8.07 4.64
N ILE A 247 6.03 -7.25 3.59
CA ILE A 247 4.76 -7.22 2.85
C ILE A 247 4.84 -7.88 1.48
N VAL A 248 6.02 -8.35 1.07
CA VAL A 248 6.24 -9.00 -0.23
C VAL A 248 6.51 -10.48 0.00
N GLU A 249 5.67 -11.33 -0.61
CA GLU A 249 5.86 -12.78 -0.59
C GLU A 249 7.15 -13.19 -1.30
N THR A 250 7.81 -14.20 -0.78
CA THR A 250 8.94 -14.87 -1.43
C THR A 250 8.45 -15.92 -2.41
N LYS A 251 9.15 -16.10 -3.53
CA LYS A 251 8.91 -17.22 -4.49
C LYS A 251 9.52 -18.49 -3.95
N ASP A 252 10.71 -18.38 -3.37
CA ASP A 252 11.46 -19.48 -2.79
C ASP A 252 11.44 -19.41 -1.25
N LYS A 253 11.86 -20.49 -0.61
CA LYS A 253 11.99 -20.53 0.85
C LYS A 253 13.20 -19.71 1.28
N VAL A 254 13.02 -18.83 2.24
CA VAL A 254 14.12 -18.15 2.92
C VAL A 254 14.67 -19.01 4.06
N ASP A 255 15.97 -18.94 4.31
CA ASP A 255 16.62 -19.70 5.37
C ASP A 255 16.44 -19.01 6.73
N LEU A 256 15.51 -19.52 7.52
CA LEU A 256 15.23 -18.97 8.86
C LEU A 256 16.35 -19.23 9.86
N ASN A 257 17.30 -20.18 9.60
CA ASN A 257 18.45 -20.39 10.48
C ASN A 257 19.47 -19.24 10.46
N LYS A 258 19.34 -18.29 9.54
CA LYS A 258 20.15 -17.08 9.51
C LYS A 258 19.71 -16.05 10.54
N LEU A 259 18.49 -16.16 11.07
CA LEU A 259 18.03 -15.29 12.15
C LEU A 259 18.75 -15.62 13.47
N LYS A 260 19.07 -14.59 14.25
CA LYS A 260 19.81 -14.70 15.52
C LYS A 260 18.88 -15.05 16.69
#